data_78740a244f900e550e6ed1f6451f8172
#
_entry.id   78740a244f900e550e6ed1f6451f8172
#
_cell.length_a   1.000
_cell.length_b   1.000
_cell.length_c   1.000
_cell.angle_alpha   90.00
_cell.angle_beta   90.00
_cell.angle_gamma   90.00
#
_symmetry.space_group_name_H-M   'P 1'
#
loop_
_entity.id
_entity.type
_entity.pdbx_description
1 polymer ?
#
loop_
_entity_poly.entity_id
_entity_poly.type
_entity_poly.pdbx_seq_one_letter_code
_entity_poly.pdbx_strand_id
1 'polypeptide(L)'
;MNYNEYQKALAAINKSAKRELDDLQGRMYEVQRMKDDKVISEKEAFERDQKLAEIFDSVKNRYARSAERLKMNFAKQDCDIKVGDIIWAVSKGAAKVLKIETIKLAAFDYPMLKLFGTQLTLYGQPYKKQLQHPKGGIYQKDITSINGEPYTYKTRV
;
A
#
# COMPACT_ATOMS: atom_id res chain seq x y z
N MET A 1 13.35 0.69 11.89
CA MET A 1 13.24 -0.72 11.36
C MET A 1 14.18 -0.85 10.18
N ASN A 2 15.10 -1.81 10.17
CA ASN A 2 15.90 -2.12 8.99
C ASN A 2 15.14 -3.02 8.01
N TYR A 3 15.70 -3.26 6.80
CA TYR A 3 15.00 -4.03 5.77
C TYR A 3 14.75 -5.49 6.19
N ASN A 4 15.68 -6.12 6.91
CA ASN A 4 15.51 -7.49 7.38
C ASN A 4 14.38 -7.60 8.43
N GLU A 5 14.28 -6.64 9.33
CA GLU A 5 13.17 -6.57 10.31
C GLU A 5 11.84 -6.36 9.60
N TYR A 6 11.80 -5.48 8.59
CA TYR A 6 10.61 -5.28 7.76
C TYR A 6 10.20 -6.59 7.05
N GLN A 7 11.14 -7.30 6.42
CA GLN A 7 10.86 -8.58 5.74
C GLN A 7 10.32 -9.63 6.72
N LYS A 8 10.91 -9.74 7.91
CA LYS A 8 10.42 -10.66 8.97
C LYS A 8 9.01 -10.30 9.41
N ALA A 9 8.72 -9.01 9.62
CA ALA A 9 7.39 -8.55 10.02
C ALA A 9 6.34 -8.81 8.91
N LEU A 10 6.70 -8.58 7.64
CA LEU A 10 5.82 -8.86 6.51
C LEU A 10 5.56 -10.37 6.37
N ALA A 11 6.60 -11.20 6.51
CA ALA A 11 6.47 -12.65 6.49
C ALA A 11 5.57 -13.18 7.63
N ALA A 12 5.65 -12.58 8.83
CA ALA A 12 4.78 -12.92 9.95
C ALA A 12 3.32 -12.60 9.66
N ILE A 13 3.02 -11.44 9.08
CA ILE A 13 1.67 -11.05 8.64
C ILE A 13 1.14 -12.06 7.61
N ASN A 14 1.92 -12.39 6.59
CA ASN A 14 1.53 -13.32 5.54
C ASN A 14 1.30 -14.75 6.08
N LYS A 15 2.15 -15.21 7.01
CA LYS A 15 2.01 -16.51 7.66
C LYS A 15 0.71 -16.59 8.48
N SER A 16 0.41 -15.53 9.25
CA SER A 16 -0.82 -15.46 10.04
C SER A 16 -2.06 -15.41 9.15
N ALA A 17 -2.01 -14.62 8.07
CA ALA A 17 -3.08 -14.56 7.08
C ALA A 17 -3.35 -15.93 6.46
N LYS A 18 -2.30 -16.60 5.99
CA LYS A 18 -2.40 -17.92 5.39
C LYS A 18 -3.07 -18.92 6.36
N ARG A 19 -2.59 -18.99 7.60
CA ARG A 19 -3.13 -19.92 8.59
C ARG A 19 -4.62 -19.70 8.84
N GLU A 20 -5.06 -18.45 8.99
CA GLU A 20 -6.46 -18.13 9.28
C GLU A 20 -7.35 -18.36 8.05
N LEU A 21 -6.87 -18.07 6.84
CA LEU A 21 -7.59 -18.34 5.61
C LEU A 21 -7.69 -19.85 5.31
N ASP A 22 -6.63 -20.61 5.57
CA ASP A 22 -6.63 -22.08 5.43
C ASP A 22 -7.65 -22.73 6.41
N ASP A 23 -7.77 -22.25 7.66
CA ASP A 23 -8.77 -22.71 8.62
C ASP A 23 -10.20 -22.42 8.13
N LEU A 24 -10.46 -21.20 7.63
CA LEU A 24 -11.77 -20.85 7.08
C LEU A 24 -12.12 -21.68 5.85
N GLN A 25 -11.17 -21.94 4.98
CA GLN A 25 -11.35 -22.80 3.82
C GLN A 25 -11.68 -24.24 4.24
N GLY A 26 -11.00 -24.74 5.27
CA GLY A 26 -11.33 -26.04 5.88
C GLY A 26 -12.78 -26.12 6.35
N ARG A 27 -13.27 -25.09 7.03
CA ARG A 27 -14.68 -25.01 7.47
C ARG A 27 -15.67 -24.97 6.31
N MET A 28 -15.35 -24.28 5.22
CA MET A 28 -16.19 -24.29 4.02
C MET A 28 -16.28 -25.70 3.40
N TYR A 29 -15.16 -26.44 3.36
CA TYR A 29 -15.19 -27.85 2.94
C TYR A 29 -16.03 -28.75 3.87
N GLU A 30 -15.99 -28.52 5.18
CA GLU A 30 -16.84 -29.24 6.14
C GLU A 30 -18.33 -28.98 5.89
N VAL A 31 -18.73 -27.73 5.65
CA VAL A 31 -20.12 -27.39 5.31
C VAL A 31 -20.57 -28.11 4.04
N GLN A 32 -19.73 -28.15 3.00
CA GLN A 32 -20.03 -28.84 1.76
C GLN A 32 -20.20 -30.36 2.02
N ARG A 33 -19.31 -30.97 2.80
CA ARG A 33 -19.41 -32.38 3.17
C ARG A 33 -20.69 -32.69 3.95
N MET A 34 -21.04 -31.84 4.94
CA MET A 34 -22.30 -32.00 5.69
C MET A 34 -23.54 -31.93 4.80
N LYS A 35 -23.52 -31.12 3.74
CA LYS A 35 -24.55 -31.04 2.72
C LYS A 35 -24.61 -32.36 1.92
N ASP A 36 -23.46 -32.83 1.43
CA ASP A 36 -23.36 -34.02 0.61
C ASP A 36 -23.81 -35.30 1.38
N ASP A 37 -23.45 -35.34 2.66
CA ASP A 37 -23.86 -36.39 3.61
C ASP A 37 -25.33 -36.22 4.09
N LYS A 38 -26.05 -35.22 3.61
CA LYS A 38 -27.45 -34.90 4.00
C LYS A 38 -27.64 -34.63 5.50
N VAL A 39 -26.59 -34.18 6.20
CA VAL A 39 -26.64 -33.79 7.61
C VAL A 39 -27.31 -32.42 7.78
N ILE A 40 -27.14 -31.55 6.80
CA ILE A 40 -27.78 -30.23 6.73
C ILE A 40 -28.54 -30.07 5.40
N SER A 41 -29.54 -29.20 5.40
CA SER A 41 -30.27 -28.85 4.17
C SER A 41 -29.42 -27.99 3.24
N GLU A 42 -29.79 -27.95 1.93
CA GLU A 42 -29.14 -27.06 0.96
C GLU A 42 -29.23 -25.58 1.36
N LYS A 43 -30.38 -25.16 1.88
CA LYS A 43 -30.57 -23.80 2.37
C LYS A 43 -29.63 -23.46 3.52
N GLU A 44 -29.51 -24.36 4.49
CA GLU A 44 -28.62 -24.19 5.65
C GLU A 44 -27.13 -24.18 5.22
N ALA A 45 -26.73 -25.05 4.30
CA ALA A 45 -25.40 -25.05 3.74
C ALA A 45 -25.10 -23.71 3.05
N PHE A 46 -26.02 -23.21 2.22
CA PHE A 46 -25.86 -21.93 1.55
C PHE A 46 -25.71 -20.74 2.54
N GLU A 47 -26.54 -20.71 3.59
CA GLU A 47 -26.47 -19.63 4.59
C GLU A 47 -25.15 -19.69 5.38
N ARG A 48 -24.62 -20.88 5.66
CA ARG A 48 -23.33 -21.07 6.35
C ARG A 48 -22.16 -20.68 5.45
N ASP A 49 -22.16 -21.10 4.19
CA ASP A 49 -21.12 -20.76 3.22
C ASP A 49 -21.09 -19.25 2.96
N GLN A 50 -22.23 -18.58 2.85
CA GLN A 50 -22.29 -17.15 2.69
C GLN A 50 -21.64 -16.40 3.85
N LYS A 51 -21.94 -16.80 5.10
CA LYS A 51 -21.32 -16.23 6.30
C LYS A 51 -19.81 -16.47 6.35
N LEU A 52 -19.36 -17.68 5.98
CA LEU A 52 -17.93 -17.99 5.93
C LEU A 52 -17.21 -17.19 4.84
N ALA A 53 -17.82 -16.97 3.68
CA ALA A 53 -17.29 -16.14 2.63
C ALA A 53 -17.12 -14.67 3.06
N GLU A 54 -18.12 -14.10 3.75
CA GLU A 54 -18.02 -12.75 4.32
C GLU A 54 -16.87 -12.62 5.34
N ILE A 55 -16.71 -13.64 6.21
CA ILE A 55 -15.59 -13.67 7.16
C ILE A 55 -14.26 -13.80 6.43
N PHE A 56 -14.18 -14.66 5.41
CA PHE A 56 -12.98 -14.86 4.60
C PHE A 56 -12.52 -13.55 3.95
N ASP A 57 -13.44 -12.80 3.32
CA ASP A 57 -13.13 -11.51 2.71
C ASP A 57 -12.73 -10.46 3.76
N SER A 58 -13.38 -10.45 4.92
CA SER A 58 -13.02 -9.58 6.03
C SER A 58 -11.58 -9.85 6.53
N VAL A 59 -11.23 -11.12 6.72
CA VAL A 59 -9.89 -11.56 7.13
C VAL A 59 -8.85 -11.15 6.09
N LYS A 60 -9.10 -11.45 4.82
CA LYS A 60 -8.24 -11.08 3.69
C LYS A 60 -7.96 -9.57 3.66
N ASN A 61 -9.02 -8.77 3.77
CA ASN A 61 -8.91 -7.31 3.77
C ASN A 61 -8.15 -6.78 5.00
N ARG A 62 -8.36 -7.37 6.19
CA ARG A 62 -7.63 -6.99 7.41
C ARG A 62 -6.13 -7.19 7.26
N TYR A 63 -5.69 -8.34 6.76
CA TYR A 63 -4.27 -8.63 6.57
C TYR A 63 -3.66 -7.81 5.44
N ALA A 64 -4.39 -7.58 4.34
CA ALA A 64 -3.96 -6.69 3.26
C ALA A 64 -3.70 -5.26 3.79
N ARG A 65 -4.62 -4.70 4.58
CA ARG A 65 -4.44 -3.38 5.22
C ARG A 65 -3.26 -3.36 6.19
N SER A 66 -3.03 -4.44 6.94
CA SER A 66 -1.90 -4.55 7.87
C SER A 66 -0.56 -4.56 7.12
N ALA A 67 -0.46 -5.32 6.04
CA ALA A 67 0.72 -5.36 5.17
C ALA A 67 0.96 -4.00 4.50
N GLU A 68 -0.09 -3.35 3.99
CA GLU A 68 0.01 -2.03 3.38
C GLU A 68 0.46 -0.96 4.39
N ARG A 69 -0.09 -0.99 5.61
CA ARG A 69 0.33 -0.09 6.70
C ARG A 69 1.80 -0.29 7.05
N LEU A 70 2.26 -1.54 7.16
CA LEU A 70 3.67 -1.85 7.42
C LEU A 70 4.57 -1.29 6.30
N LYS A 71 4.20 -1.51 5.03
CA LYS A 71 4.93 -0.99 3.87
C LYS A 71 4.98 0.54 3.89
N MET A 72 3.85 1.18 4.17
CA MET A 72 3.76 2.64 4.23
C MET A 72 4.64 3.21 5.36
N ASN A 73 4.59 2.62 6.54
CA ASN A 73 5.40 3.03 7.68
C ASN A 73 6.88 2.87 7.40
N PHE A 74 7.28 1.76 6.78
CA PHE A 74 8.67 1.53 6.38
C PHE A 74 9.13 2.58 5.35
N ALA A 75 8.32 2.86 4.31
CA ALA A 75 8.65 3.85 3.28
C ALA A 75 8.75 5.29 3.82
N LYS A 76 7.97 5.61 4.87
CA LYS A 76 7.96 6.93 5.52
C LYS A 76 9.04 7.12 6.59
N GLN A 77 9.67 6.06 7.05
CA GLN A 77 10.50 6.08 8.27
C GLN A 77 11.64 7.11 8.26
N ASP A 78 12.17 7.47 7.07
CA ASP A 78 13.22 8.48 6.91
C ASP A 78 12.73 9.72 6.17
N CYS A 79 11.42 9.86 6.00
CA CYS A 79 10.89 10.91 5.16
C CYS A 79 9.54 11.37 5.70
N ASP A 80 9.53 12.47 6.44
CA ASP A 80 8.31 13.10 6.95
C ASP A 80 7.63 13.95 5.86
N ILE A 81 7.38 13.33 4.70
CA ILE A 81 6.64 13.96 3.61
C ILE A 81 5.15 13.95 3.91
N LYS A 82 4.52 15.11 3.79
CA LYS A 82 3.08 15.32 4.03
C LYS A 82 2.38 15.86 2.79
N VAL A 83 1.07 15.69 2.75
CA VAL A 83 0.21 16.40 1.80
C VAL A 83 0.33 17.91 2.06
N GLY A 84 0.52 18.68 1.00
CA GLY A 84 0.77 20.12 1.06
C GLY A 84 2.24 20.51 0.94
N ASP A 85 3.18 19.59 1.19
CA ASP A 85 4.61 19.86 1.02
C ASP A 85 4.96 20.16 -0.45
N ILE A 86 5.99 20.97 -0.65
CA ILE A 86 6.56 21.27 -1.95
C ILE A 86 7.86 20.48 -2.09
N ILE A 87 7.95 19.65 -3.12
CA ILE A 87 9.14 18.87 -3.43
C ILE A 87 9.79 19.33 -4.72
N TRP A 88 11.12 19.29 -4.74
CA TRP A 88 11.94 19.34 -5.95
C TRP A 88 12.46 17.96 -6.25
N ALA A 89 12.40 17.55 -7.49
CA ALA A 89 12.81 16.22 -7.90
C ALA A 89 13.43 16.25 -9.30
N VAL A 90 14.32 15.31 -9.58
CA VAL A 90 14.85 15.05 -10.93
C VAL A 90 14.30 13.71 -11.39
N SER A 91 13.36 13.75 -12.32
CA SER A 91 12.73 12.55 -12.85
C SER A 91 12.90 12.50 -14.36
N LYS A 92 13.48 11.38 -14.85
CA LYS A 92 13.79 11.17 -16.27
C LYS A 92 14.64 12.31 -16.87
N GLY A 93 15.63 12.80 -16.11
CA GLY A 93 16.53 13.87 -16.53
C GLY A 93 15.94 15.28 -16.51
N ALA A 94 14.70 15.46 -16.09
CA ALA A 94 14.04 16.76 -15.99
C ALA A 94 13.79 17.16 -14.53
N ALA A 95 14.13 18.40 -14.17
CA ALA A 95 13.78 18.98 -12.88
C ALA A 95 12.28 19.26 -12.83
N LYS A 96 11.65 18.91 -11.71
CA LYS A 96 10.22 19.11 -11.47
C LYS A 96 10.00 19.63 -10.06
N VAL A 97 9.03 20.51 -9.91
CA VAL A 97 8.55 20.99 -8.61
C VAL A 97 7.10 20.60 -8.50
N LEU A 98 6.74 20.00 -7.39
CA LEU A 98 5.40 19.45 -7.14
C LEU A 98 4.91 19.87 -5.76
N LYS A 99 3.69 20.41 -5.66
CA LYS A 99 2.96 20.50 -4.41
C LYS A 99 2.17 19.20 -4.23
N ILE A 100 2.46 18.48 -3.15
CA ILE A 100 1.91 17.14 -2.92
C ILE A 100 0.43 17.22 -2.56
N GLU A 101 -0.39 16.44 -3.24
CA GLU A 101 -1.82 16.25 -2.96
C GLU A 101 -2.13 14.82 -2.53
N THR A 102 -1.37 13.83 -3.01
CA THR A 102 -1.58 12.42 -2.70
C THR A 102 -0.26 11.68 -2.58
N ILE A 103 -0.17 10.83 -1.57
CA ILE A 103 0.96 9.95 -1.29
C ILE A 103 0.48 8.51 -1.40
N LYS A 104 1.09 7.71 -2.26
CA LYS A 104 0.79 6.28 -2.45
C LYS A 104 2.05 5.44 -2.30
N LEU A 105 1.88 4.15 -2.04
CA LEU A 105 2.97 3.18 -2.17
C LEU A 105 3.23 2.88 -3.64
N ALA A 106 4.50 2.82 -4.02
CA ALA A 106 4.91 2.31 -5.32
C ALA A 106 4.93 0.77 -5.29
N ALA A 107 4.57 0.17 -6.42
CA ALA A 107 4.60 -1.29 -6.60
C ALA A 107 6.02 -1.77 -6.94
N PHE A 108 6.92 -1.76 -5.96
CA PHE A 108 8.27 -2.28 -6.05
C PHE A 108 8.53 -3.28 -4.92
N ASP A 109 9.53 -4.14 -5.09
CA ASP A 109 9.97 -5.09 -4.05
C ASP A 109 10.44 -4.37 -2.79
N TYR A 110 11.12 -3.23 -2.96
CA TYR A 110 11.48 -2.34 -1.87
C TYR A 110 10.40 -1.24 -1.72
N PRO A 111 9.74 -1.14 -0.54
CA PRO A 111 8.69 -0.15 -0.33
C PRO A 111 9.21 1.28 -0.47
N MET A 112 8.60 2.03 -1.38
CA MET A 112 8.92 3.44 -1.57
C MET A 112 7.64 4.24 -1.87
N LEU A 113 7.69 5.55 -1.59
CA LEU A 113 6.57 6.44 -1.85
C LEU A 113 6.53 6.87 -3.31
N LYS A 114 5.32 7.00 -3.83
CA LYS A 114 5.02 7.65 -5.10
C LYS A 114 4.10 8.83 -4.83
N LEU A 115 4.51 10.01 -5.28
CA LEU A 115 3.93 11.29 -4.94
C LEU A 115 3.22 11.87 -6.15
N PHE A 116 2.02 12.38 -5.93
CA PHE A 116 1.20 13.03 -6.93
C PHE A 116 0.77 14.39 -6.42
N GLY A 117 0.63 15.35 -7.30
CA GLY A 117 0.20 16.67 -6.91
C GLY A 117 0.24 17.67 -8.06
N THR A 118 0.00 18.93 -7.77
CA THR A 118 0.05 20.00 -8.76
C THR A 118 1.49 20.34 -9.09
N GLN A 119 1.84 20.33 -10.38
CA GLN A 119 3.15 20.74 -10.83
C GLN A 119 3.27 22.27 -10.75
N LEU A 120 4.37 22.73 -10.18
CA LEU A 120 4.75 24.14 -10.08
C LEU A 120 5.88 24.47 -11.06
N THR A 121 6.11 25.76 -11.31
CA THR A 121 7.34 26.24 -11.98
C THR A 121 8.57 25.88 -11.14
N LEU A 122 9.77 25.96 -11.71
CA LEU A 122 11.02 25.73 -10.98
C LEU A 122 11.24 26.73 -9.83
N TYR A 123 10.49 27.85 -9.83
CA TYR A 123 10.49 28.83 -8.73
C TYR A 123 9.39 28.59 -7.70
N GLY A 124 8.70 27.43 -7.75
CA GLY A 124 7.63 27.08 -6.82
C GLY A 124 6.31 27.81 -7.03
N GLN A 125 6.15 28.53 -8.13
CA GLN A 125 4.94 29.28 -8.46
C GLN A 125 3.97 28.42 -9.29
N PRO A 126 2.64 28.59 -9.14
CA PRO A 126 1.69 27.89 -9.97
C PRO A 126 1.83 28.31 -11.44
N TYR A 127 1.63 27.36 -12.36
CA TYR A 127 1.52 27.68 -13.78
C TYR A 127 0.26 28.50 -14.07
N LYS A 128 0.31 29.43 -15.01
CA LYS A 128 -0.86 30.22 -15.45
C LYS A 128 -2.02 29.36 -15.98
N LYS A 129 -1.69 28.21 -16.60
CA LYS A 129 -2.66 27.14 -16.90
C LYS A 129 -2.34 25.97 -15.95
N GLN A 130 -3.35 25.52 -15.17
CA GLN A 130 -3.19 24.32 -14.36
C GLN A 130 -2.77 23.16 -15.27
N LEU A 131 -1.50 22.83 -15.22
CA LEU A 131 -1.01 21.60 -15.84
C LEU A 131 -1.51 20.47 -14.95
N GLN A 132 -2.43 19.67 -15.52
CA GLN A 132 -2.90 18.46 -14.89
C GLN A 132 -1.71 17.60 -14.44
N HIS A 133 -1.89 16.92 -13.33
CA HIS A 133 -0.95 15.98 -12.70
C HIS A 133 0.01 15.33 -13.70
N PRO A 134 1.31 15.25 -13.41
CA PRO A 134 2.18 14.40 -14.21
C PRO A 134 1.61 12.98 -14.14
N LYS A 135 1.19 12.43 -15.28
CA LYS A 135 0.50 11.12 -15.43
C LYS A 135 1.22 9.96 -14.75
N GLY A 136 2.44 10.15 -14.26
CA GLY A 136 3.28 9.11 -13.68
C GLY A 136 3.62 9.27 -12.19
N GLY A 137 3.34 10.41 -11.55
CA GLY A 137 3.84 10.71 -10.19
C GLY A 137 5.37 10.83 -10.13
N ILE A 138 5.89 11.18 -8.96
CA ILE A 138 7.33 11.27 -8.65
C ILE A 138 7.65 10.21 -7.61
N TYR A 139 8.72 9.45 -7.81
CA TYR A 139 9.17 8.48 -6.83
C TYR A 139 10.04 9.14 -5.76
N GLN A 140 9.94 8.65 -4.54
CA GLN A 140 10.70 9.15 -3.39
C GLN A 140 12.22 9.25 -3.65
N LYS A 141 12.78 8.30 -4.38
CA LYS A 141 14.21 8.27 -4.75
C LYS A 141 14.64 9.41 -5.68
N ASP A 142 13.70 10.02 -6.39
CA ASP A 142 13.97 11.10 -7.36
C ASP A 142 13.92 12.49 -6.70
N ILE A 143 13.53 12.58 -5.41
CA ILE A 143 13.42 13.83 -4.66
C ILE A 143 14.81 14.34 -4.29
N THR A 144 15.03 15.63 -4.48
CA THR A 144 16.28 16.34 -4.14
C THR A 144 16.11 17.30 -2.97
N SER A 145 14.90 17.84 -2.76
CA SER A 145 14.59 18.65 -1.58
C SER A 145 13.10 18.61 -1.24
N ILE A 146 12.79 18.91 0.03
CA ILE A 146 11.43 18.99 0.58
C ILE A 146 11.33 20.34 1.29
N ASN A 147 10.35 21.18 0.89
CA ASN A 147 10.15 22.52 1.44
C ASN A 147 11.43 23.39 1.44
N GLY A 148 12.32 23.19 0.45
CA GLY A 148 13.61 23.87 0.35
C GLY A 148 14.77 23.22 1.09
N GLU A 149 14.53 22.27 1.97
CA GLU A 149 15.57 21.52 2.67
C GLU A 149 16.09 20.36 1.81
N PRO A 150 17.41 20.15 1.71
CA PRO A 150 17.99 19.05 0.96
C PRO A 150 17.51 17.70 1.45
N TYR A 151 17.15 16.82 0.53
CA TYR A 151 16.72 15.46 0.82
C TYR A 151 17.56 14.43 0.04
N THR A 152 17.98 13.39 0.70
CA THR A 152 18.68 12.26 0.08
C THR A 152 17.97 10.96 0.44
N TYR A 153 17.49 10.26 -0.59
CA TYR A 153 16.89 8.94 -0.40
C TYR A 153 17.96 7.92 0.04
N LYS A 154 17.73 7.26 1.16
CA LYS A 154 18.61 6.20 1.67
C LYS A 154 17.93 4.85 1.50
N THR A 155 18.53 3.98 0.68
CA THR A 155 18.15 2.57 0.63
C THR A 155 18.67 1.89 1.91
N ARG A 156 17.78 1.29 2.68
CA ARG A 156 18.14 0.54 3.89
C ARG A 156 18.30 -0.92 3.53
N VAL A 157 19.50 -1.30 3.19
CA VAL A 157 19.88 -2.70 2.99
C VAL A 157 20.13 -3.38 4.32
#